data_a9f28671297c4be932cd8afc1ec1fd91
#
_entry.id   a9f28671297c4be932cd8afc1ec1fd91
#
_cell.length_a   1.000
_cell.length_b   1.000
_cell.length_c   1.000
_cell.angle_alpha   90.00
_cell.angle_beta   90.00
_cell.angle_gamma   90.00
#
_symmetry.space_group_name_H-M   'P 1'
#
loop_
_entity.id
_entity.type
_entity.pdbx_description
1 polymer ?
#
loop_
_entity_poly.entity_id
_entity_poly.type
_entity_poly.pdbx_seq_one_letter_code
_entity_poly.pdbx_strand_id
1 'polypeptide(L)'
;YALYPVIKQLTETVKLYNKKQLEMKKELNSFTFSDIEHFAIDLLFYLDESGEIVKTPLAYELEDSFYEILVDEYQDTNSAQDKLFEILSNGKNRFMVGDVKQSIYKFRLAMPFIFTDKKDYFAHYEKGSDNINQKIILSKNFRSRKGVCDYVNFVCSHIMSKEVGGIDYNEEEMLNSHDDFKPSDVPSAQIKFVSTPDGENTIEYEAQQI
;
A
#
# COMPACT_ATOMS: atom_id res chain seq x y z
N TYR A 1 -0.18 33.12 19.47
CA TYR A 1 -1.26 33.14 20.50
C TYR A 1 -2.63 33.57 19.95
N ALA A 2 -2.71 34.42 18.93
CA ALA A 2 -3.98 34.93 18.38
C ALA A 2 -4.84 33.84 17.67
N LEU A 3 -4.25 32.77 17.15
CA LEU A 3 -4.96 31.69 16.47
C LEU A 3 -5.52 30.60 17.41
N TYR A 4 -5.08 30.57 18.65
CA TYR A 4 -5.48 29.53 19.59
C TYR A 4 -7.02 29.38 19.79
N PRO A 5 -7.79 30.48 19.98
CA PRO A 5 -9.24 30.36 20.12
C PRO A 5 -9.92 29.78 18.87
N VAL A 6 -9.42 30.16 17.69
CA VAL A 6 -9.95 29.68 16.38
C VAL A 6 -9.67 28.18 16.23
N ILE A 7 -8.43 27.75 16.52
CA ILE A 7 -8.04 26.33 16.45
C ILE A 7 -8.86 25.53 17.44
N LYS A 8 -9.02 26.01 18.68
CA LYS A 8 -9.84 25.35 19.70
C LYS A 8 -11.28 25.17 19.24
N GLN A 9 -11.91 26.26 18.76
CA GLN A 9 -13.29 26.22 18.25
C GLN A 9 -13.43 25.25 17.07
N LEU A 10 -12.48 25.25 16.13
CA LEU A 10 -12.48 24.31 15.01
C LEU A 10 -12.39 22.87 15.48
N THR A 11 -11.49 22.58 16.42
CA THR A 11 -11.34 21.24 17.00
C THR A 11 -12.61 20.76 17.70
N GLU A 12 -13.26 21.62 18.47
CA GLU A 12 -14.54 21.29 19.14
C GLU A 12 -15.65 21.06 18.12
N THR A 13 -15.71 21.85 17.05
CA THR A 13 -16.68 21.67 15.96
C THR A 13 -16.49 20.34 15.26
N VAL A 14 -15.24 19.97 14.93
CA VAL A 14 -14.92 18.67 14.31
C VAL A 14 -15.29 17.50 15.23
N LYS A 15 -14.99 17.59 16.53
CA LYS A 15 -15.39 16.57 17.51
C LYS A 15 -16.90 16.40 17.57
N LEU A 16 -17.65 17.50 17.60
CA LEU A 16 -19.12 17.47 17.61
C LEU A 16 -19.68 16.86 16.31
N TYR A 17 -19.12 17.22 15.17
CA TYR A 17 -19.49 16.66 13.87
C TYR A 17 -19.28 15.15 13.85
N ASN A 18 -18.09 14.67 14.24
CA ASN A 18 -17.77 13.24 14.27
C ASN A 18 -18.72 12.46 15.20
N LYS A 19 -19.04 13.03 16.39
CA LYS A 19 -20.00 12.43 17.30
C LYS A 19 -21.39 12.30 16.66
N LYS A 20 -21.87 13.36 16.06
CA LYS A 20 -23.18 13.37 15.36
C LYS A 20 -23.23 12.40 14.19
N GLN A 21 -22.15 12.36 13.41
CA GLN A 21 -22.04 11.41 12.30
C GLN A 21 -22.10 9.97 12.79
N LEU A 22 -21.39 9.64 13.88
CA LEU A 22 -21.41 8.30 14.46
C LEU A 22 -22.80 7.92 15.01
N GLU A 23 -23.51 8.87 15.67
CA GLU A 23 -24.89 8.67 16.13
C GLU A 23 -25.81 8.33 14.94
N MET A 24 -25.74 9.09 13.85
CA MET A 24 -26.52 8.84 12.62
C MET A 24 -26.18 7.49 11.98
N LYS A 25 -24.91 7.15 11.91
CA LYS A 25 -24.46 5.84 11.38
C LYS A 25 -25.02 4.67 12.19
N LYS A 26 -25.06 4.81 13.52
CA LYS A 26 -25.67 3.82 14.42
C LYS A 26 -27.17 3.69 14.22
N GLU A 27 -27.88 4.81 14.09
CA GLU A 27 -29.33 4.82 13.84
C GLU A 27 -29.67 4.16 12.49
N LEU A 28 -28.85 4.42 11.45
CA LEU A 28 -29.03 3.85 10.12
C LEU A 28 -28.46 2.43 9.98
N ASN A 29 -27.76 1.93 10.98
CA ASN A 29 -26.99 0.68 10.94
C ASN A 29 -26.08 0.58 9.70
N SER A 30 -25.41 1.69 9.37
CA SER A 30 -24.58 1.83 8.16
C SER A 30 -23.21 2.40 8.50
N PHE A 31 -22.16 1.57 8.33
CA PHE A 31 -20.79 1.92 8.63
C PHE A 31 -19.93 1.79 7.37
N THR A 32 -18.87 2.62 7.29
CA THR A 32 -17.85 2.52 6.25
C THR A 32 -16.77 1.52 6.66
N PHE A 33 -15.96 1.05 5.71
CA PHE A 33 -14.80 0.21 6.03
C PHE A 33 -13.84 0.88 7.01
N SER A 34 -13.61 2.18 6.86
CA SER A 34 -12.79 2.95 7.81
C SER A 34 -13.37 2.97 9.22
N ASP A 35 -14.69 3.02 9.39
CA ASP A 35 -15.30 2.92 10.72
C ASP A 35 -15.00 1.56 11.36
N ILE A 36 -15.08 0.48 10.57
CA ILE A 36 -14.80 -0.88 11.03
C ILE A 36 -13.33 -1.02 11.45
N GLU A 37 -12.40 -0.48 10.67
CA GLU A 37 -10.97 -0.45 11.01
C GLU A 37 -10.74 0.26 12.35
N HIS A 38 -11.34 1.44 12.56
CA HIS A 38 -11.22 2.18 13.81
C HIS A 38 -11.87 1.45 14.99
N PHE A 39 -13.03 0.83 14.81
CA PHE A 39 -13.64 0.02 15.87
C PHE A 39 -12.77 -1.17 16.26
N ALA A 40 -12.12 -1.82 15.29
CA ALA A 40 -11.18 -2.89 15.57
C ALA A 40 -9.98 -2.38 16.37
N ILE A 41 -9.45 -1.22 16.02
CA ILE A 41 -8.37 -0.55 16.76
C ILE A 41 -8.81 -0.27 18.20
N ASP A 42 -9.98 0.37 18.40
CA ASP A 42 -10.50 0.72 19.71
C ASP A 42 -10.78 -0.50 20.60
N LEU A 43 -11.06 -1.67 20.00
CA LEU A 43 -11.24 -2.93 20.73
C LEU A 43 -9.92 -3.58 21.14
N LEU A 44 -8.85 -3.36 20.39
CA LEU A 44 -7.60 -4.10 20.55
C LEU A 44 -6.55 -3.36 21.35
N PHE A 45 -6.60 -2.03 21.39
CA PHE A 45 -5.68 -1.26 22.23
C PHE A 45 -6.28 0.07 22.71
N TYR A 46 -5.64 0.66 23.70
CA TYR A 46 -5.89 2.02 24.15
C TYR A 46 -4.55 2.71 24.45
N LEU A 47 -4.60 4.03 24.56
CA LEU A 47 -3.45 4.82 25.04
C LEU A 47 -3.56 4.98 26.53
N ASP A 48 -2.48 4.70 27.26
CA ASP A 48 -2.40 4.97 28.69
C ASP A 48 -2.20 6.48 28.99
N GLU A 49 -2.04 6.82 30.25
CA GLU A 49 -1.86 8.22 30.70
C GLU A 49 -0.55 8.85 30.16
N SER A 50 0.46 8.03 29.78
CA SER A 50 1.71 8.48 29.18
C SER A 50 1.62 8.61 27.66
N GLY A 51 0.53 8.14 27.04
CA GLY A 51 0.34 8.08 25.59
C GLY A 51 0.93 6.82 24.95
N GLU A 52 1.34 5.84 25.75
CA GLU A 52 1.84 4.55 25.25
C GLU A 52 0.68 3.63 24.87
N ILE A 53 0.91 2.81 23.84
CA ILE A 53 -0.06 1.85 23.34
C ILE A 53 -0.09 0.62 24.24
N VAL A 54 -1.26 0.33 24.80
CA VAL A 54 -1.49 -0.84 25.65
C VAL A 54 -2.48 -1.78 24.98
N LYS A 55 -2.08 -3.03 24.73
CA LYS A 55 -2.95 -4.08 24.20
C LYS A 55 -4.02 -4.46 25.22
N THR A 56 -5.24 -4.70 24.74
CA THR A 56 -6.33 -5.26 25.55
C THR A 56 -6.16 -6.77 25.73
N PRO A 57 -6.83 -7.40 26.72
CA PRO A 57 -6.85 -8.85 26.84
C PRO A 57 -7.29 -9.57 25.56
N LEU A 58 -8.26 -9.00 24.84
CA LEU A 58 -8.71 -9.53 23.54
C LEU A 58 -7.59 -9.51 22.51
N ALA A 59 -6.76 -8.47 22.47
CA ALA A 59 -5.64 -8.39 21.55
C ALA A 59 -4.61 -9.51 21.81
N TYR A 60 -4.34 -9.85 23.05
CA TYR A 60 -3.46 -10.97 23.40
C TYR A 60 -4.06 -12.32 23.02
N GLU A 61 -5.35 -12.54 23.24
CA GLU A 61 -6.03 -13.78 22.81
C GLU A 61 -5.96 -13.96 21.29
N LEU A 62 -6.15 -12.88 20.52
CA LEU A 62 -6.06 -12.92 19.07
C LEU A 62 -4.61 -13.12 18.60
N GLU A 63 -3.64 -12.45 19.20
CA GLU A 63 -2.21 -12.65 18.93
C GLU A 63 -1.82 -14.13 19.08
N ASP A 64 -2.24 -14.77 20.14
CA ASP A 64 -1.97 -16.18 20.43
C ASP A 64 -2.69 -17.12 19.45
N SER A 65 -3.78 -16.68 18.84
CA SER A 65 -4.56 -17.48 17.89
C SER A 65 -3.94 -17.57 16.49
N PHE A 66 -3.06 -16.62 16.12
CA PHE A 66 -2.45 -16.58 14.79
C PHE A 66 -1.05 -17.20 14.79
N TYR A 67 -0.90 -18.31 14.08
CA TYR A 67 0.42 -18.90 13.83
C TYR A 67 1.26 -18.03 12.91
N GLU A 68 0.67 -17.56 11.80
CA GLU A 68 1.28 -16.62 10.84
C GLU A 68 0.26 -15.60 10.36
N ILE A 69 0.71 -14.40 10.07
CA ILE A 69 -0.05 -13.31 9.47
C ILE A 69 0.57 -13.00 8.11
N LEU A 70 -0.13 -13.38 7.05
CA LEU A 70 0.32 -13.22 5.67
C LEU A 70 -0.46 -12.06 5.04
N VAL A 71 0.24 -11.02 4.59
CA VAL A 71 -0.37 -9.85 3.98
C VAL A 71 0.21 -9.66 2.58
N ASP A 72 -0.67 -9.73 1.58
CA ASP A 72 -0.35 -9.45 0.19
C ASP A 72 -0.68 -7.98 -0.17
N GLU A 73 -0.13 -7.50 -1.28
CA GLU A 73 -0.31 -6.11 -1.77
C GLU A 73 -0.05 -5.06 -0.68
N TYR A 74 1.01 -5.28 0.11
CA TYR A 74 1.29 -4.46 1.30
C TYR A 74 1.50 -2.98 0.99
N GLN A 75 1.89 -2.61 -0.24
CA GLN A 75 2.03 -1.23 -0.69
C GLN A 75 0.71 -0.45 -0.66
N ASP A 76 -0.44 -1.14 -0.64
CA ASP A 76 -1.76 -0.51 -0.58
C ASP A 76 -2.34 -0.42 0.84
N THR A 77 -1.54 -0.79 1.84
CA THR A 77 -1.89 -0.73 3.26
C THR A 77 -1.90 0.73 3.76
N ASN A 78 -2.86 1.06 4.62
CA ASN A 78 -2.89 2.32 5.36
C ASN A 78 -2.34 2.16 6.78
N SER A 79 -2.16 3.27 7.50
CA SER A 79 -1.59 3.25 8.86
C SER A 79 -2.46 2.51 9.89
N ALA A 80 -3.78 2.53 9.73
CA ALA A 80 -4.70 1.81 10.62
C ALA A 80 -4.55 0.29 10.43
N GLN A 81 -4.49 -0.16 9.19
CA GLN A 81 -4.27 -1.57 8.84
C GLN A 81 -2.88 -2.06 9.28
N ASP A 82 -1.81 -1.29 9.01
CA ASP A 82 -0.46 -1.64 9.49
C ASP A 82 -0.44 -1.79 11.01
N LYS A 83 -1.12 -0.88 11.72
CA LYS A 83 -1.22 -0.95 13.19
C LYS A 83 -2.00 -2.17 13.67
N LEU A 84 -3.08 -2.54 12.98
CA LEU A 84 -3.83 -3.77 13.29
C LEU A 84 -2.94 -5.01 13.11
N PHE A 85 -2.20 -5.12 11.99
CA PHE A 85 -1.27 -6.23 11.77
C PHE A 85 -0.15 -6.27 12.82
N GLU A 86 0.32 -5.11 13.27
CA GLU A 86 1.31 -5.02 14.34
C GLU A 86 0.77 -5.54 15.68
N ILE A 87 -0.44 -5.13 16.06
CA ILE A 87 -1.08 -5.51 17.32
C ILE A 87 -1.38 -7.00 17.37
N LEU A 88 -1.85 -7.57 16.26
CA LEU A 88 -2.19 -8.99 16.15
C LEU A 88 -0.96 -9.90 16.03
N SER A 89 0.22 -9.34 15.82
CA SER A 89 1.47 -10.07 15.67
C SER A 89 2.22 -10.20 17.00
N ASN A 90 2.85 -11.35 17.18
CA ASN A 90 3.83 -11.58 18.27
C ASN A 90 5.23 -11.01 17.97
N GLY A 91 5.35 -10.17 16.91
CA GLY A 91 6.59 -9.56 16.47
C GLY A 91 7.47 -10.43 15.55
N LYS A 92 7.14 -11.71 15.35
CA LYS A 92 7.95 -12.67 14.57
C LYS A 92 7.17 -13.41 13.49
N ASN A 93 5.85 -13.32 13.49
CA ASN A 93 4.96 -14.12 12.66
C ASN A 93 4.30 -13.36 11.51
N ARG A 94 4.83 -12.18 11.12
CA ARG A 94 4.33 -11.43 9.97
C ARG A 94 5.15 -11.69 8.72
N PHE A 95 4.47 -11.98 7.62
CA PHE A 95 5.03 -12.06 6.30
C PHE A 95 4.27 -11.11 5.37
N MET A 96 4.99 -10.15 4.79
CA MET A 96 4.43 -9.08 3.98
C MET A 96 4.99 -9.19 2.56
N VAL A 97 4.11 -9.18 1.58
CA VAL A 97 4.47 -9.18 0.16
C VAL A 97 3.89 -7.94 -0.50
N GLY A 98 4.63 -7.33 -1.41
CA GLY A 98 4.16 -6.18 -2.15
C GLY A 98 5.20 -5.66 -3.15
N ASP A 99 4.76 -4.70 -3.94
CA ASP A 99 5.59 -4.00 -4.90
C ASP A 99 5.20 -2.51 -4.93
N VAL A 100 6.05 -1.65 -4.38
CA VAL A 100 5.78 -0.20 -4.28
C VAL A 100 5.47 0.42 -5.64
N LYS A 101 6.06 -0.09 -6.74
CA LYS A 101 5.78 0.36 -8.12
C LYS A 101 4.33 0.17 -8.55
N GLN A 102 3.62 -0.78 -7.92
CA GLN A 102 2.23 -1.11 -8.23
C GLN A 102 1.21 -0.35 -7.34
N SER A 103 1.68 0.52 -6.44
CA SER A 103 0.78 1.31 -5.61
C SER A 103 0.04 2.35 -6.43
N ILE A 104 -1.27 2.14 -6.61
CA ILE A 104 -2.16 3.04 -7.34
C ILE A 104 -3.34 3.53 -6.47
N TYR A 105 -3.44 3.09 -5.21
CA TYR A 105 -4.58 3.38 -4.33
C TYR A 105 -4.34 4.52 -3.34
N LYS A 106 -3.40 5.43 -3.63
CA LYS A 106 -3.14 6.60 -2.78
C LYS A 106 -4.41 7.44 -2.55
N PHE A 107 -5.31 7.52 -3.54
CA PHE A 107 -6.62 8.18 -3.42
C PHE A 107 -7.59 7.47 -2.46
N ARG A 108 -7.29 6.23 -2.08
CA ARG A 108 -7.99 5.45 -1.03
C ARG A 108 -7.22 5.40 0.28
N LEU A 109 -6.31 6.36 0.50
CA LEU A 109 -5.47 6.47 1.69
C LEU A 109 -4.40 5.38 1.84
N ALA A 110 -4.07 4.65 0.77
CA ALA A 110 -2.89 3.80 0.77
C ALA A 110 -1.62 4.61 1.05
N MET A 111 -0.73 4.05 1.86
CA MET A 111 0.50 4.70 2.32
C MET A 111 1.72 3.85 1.94
N PRO A 112 2.13 3.84 0.65
CA PRO A 112 3.21 2.98 0.17
C PRO A 112 4.53 3.21 0.89
N PHE A 113 4.75 4.40 1.47
CA PHE A 113 5.94 4.69 2.26
C PHE A 113 6.08 3.77 3.49
N ILE A 114 4.98 3.25 4.07
CA ILE A 114 5.04 2.28 5.17
C ILE A 114 5.81 1.03 4.73
N PHE A 115 5.59 0.56 3.50
CA PHE A 115 6.30 -0.59 2.95
C PHE A 115 7.72 -0.24 2.53
N THR A 116 7.93 0.95 1.94
CA THR A 116 9.27 1.45 1.58
C THR A 116 10.17 1.56 2.81
N ASP A 117 9.66 2.15 3.90
CA ASP A 117 10.41 2.27 5.15
C ASP A 117 10.82 0.90 5.72
N LYS A 118 9.91 -0.08 5.69
CA LYS A 118 10.23 -1.46 6.10
C LYS A 118 11.28 -2.08 5.16
N LYS A 119 11.15 -1.89 3.84
CA LYS A 119 12.12 -2.37 2.84
C LYS A 119 13.52 -1.78 3.09
N ASP A 120 13.59 -0.49 3.42
CA ASP A 120 14.88 0.20 3.67
C ASP A 120 15.50 -0.24 5.00
N TYR A 121 14.69 -0.48 6.02
CA TYR A 121 15.15 -0.86 7.35
C TYR A 121 15.52 -2.35 7.47
N PHE A 122 14.80 -3.27 6.78
CA PHE A 122 15.00 -4.71 6.90
C PHE A 122 16.28 -5.14 6.20
N ALA A 123 17.08 -5.97 6.87
CA ALA A 123 18.27 -6.57 6.28
C ALA A 123 17.92 -7.57 5.17
N HIS A 124 18.83 -7.78 4.23
CA HIS A 124 18.66 -8.88 3.27
C HIS A 124 18.62 -10.22 4.00
N TYR A 125 17.79 -11.12 3.49
CA TYR A 125 17.67 -12.46 4.05
C TYR A 125 19.02 -13.19 4.05
N GLU A 126 19.40 -13.70 5.22
CA GLU A 126 20.55 -14.55 5.42
C GLU A 126 20.13 -15.78 6.22
N LYS A 127 20.36 -16.98 5.64
CA LYS A 127 19.99 -18.25 6.28
C LYS A 127 20.78 -18.44 7.56
N GLY A 128 20.08 -18.63 8.68
CA GLY A 128 20.68 -18.84 10.01
C GLY A 128 21.03 -17.54 10.75
N SER A 129 20.65 -16.38 10.21
CA SER A 129 20.71 -15.10 10.90
C SER A 129 19.69 -15.04 12.03
N ASP A 130 20.08 -14.47 13.17
CA ASP A 130 19.17 -14.17 14.30
C ASP A 130 18.32 -12.91 14.05
N ASN A 131 18.54 -12.21 12.95
CA ASN A 131 17.77 -11.02 12.60
C ASN A 131 16.35 -11.42 12.19
N ILE A 132 15.36 -10.94 12.94
CA ILE A 132 13.94 -11.21 12.70
C ILE A 132 13.42 -10.42 11.50
N ASN A 133 13.91 -9.18 11.33
CA ASN A 133 13.46 -8.28 10.28
C ASN A 133 14.31 -8.47 9.03
N GLN A 134 13.87 -9.32 8.13
CA GLN A 134 14.58 -9.64 6.89
C GLN A 134 13.71 -9.41 5.67
N LYS A 135 14.33 -9.04 4.54
CA LYS A 135 13.69 -8.86 3.24
C LYS A 135 14.27 -9.81 2.20
N ILE A 136 13.40 -10.26 1.31
CA ILE A 136 13.75 -11.03 0.12
C ILE A 136 13.31 -10.22 -1.11
N ILE A 137 14.23 -9.95 -2.03
CA ILE A 137 13.92 -9.28 -3.29
C ILE A 137 13.59 -10.34 -4.34
N LEU A 138 12.36 -10.30 -4.85
CA LEU A 138 11.89 -11.18 -5.92
C LEU A 138 12.10 -10.47 -7.26
N SER A 139 13.25 -10.70 -7.90
CA SER A 139 13.63 -9.99 -9.13
C SER A 139 13.11 -10.65 -10.42
N LYS A 140 12.70 -11.94 -10.40
CA LYS A 140 12.27 -12.66 -11.61
C LYS A 140 10.79 -12.50 -11.88
N ASN A 141 10.46 -12.07 -13.10
CA ASN A 141 9.10 -12.01 -13.63
C ASN A 141 8.83 -13.26 -14.48
N PHE A 142 7.89 -14.10 -14.02
CA PHE A 142 7.47 -15.33 -14.71
C PHE A 142 6.22 -15.14 -15.57
N ARG A 143 5.62 -13.95 -15.57
CA ARG A 143 4.37 -13.64 -16.26
C ARG A 143 4.60 -13.08 -17.65
N SER A 144 5.64 -12.27 -17.83
CA SER A 144 5.83 -11.45 -19.03
C SER A 144 7.08 -11.85 -19.80
N ARG A 145 7.00 -11.74 -21.14
CA ARG A 145 8.14 -11.93 -22.03
C ARG A 145 9.20 -10.85 -21.81
N LYS A 146 10.45 -11.17 -22.15
CA LYS A 146 11.58 -10.26 -22.05
C LYS A 146 11.30 -8.89 -22.67
N GLY A 147 10.79 -8.83 -23.89
CA GLY A 147 10.52 -7.56 -24.56
C GLY A 147 9.47 -6.68 -23.84
N VAL A 148 8.53 -7.27 -23.10
CA VAL A 148 7.60 -6.52 -22.25
C VAL A 148 8.32 -5.96 -21.04
N CYS A 149 9.12 -6.78 -20.34
CA CYS A 149 9.93 -6.34 -19.21
C CYS A 149 10.90 -5.23 -19.60
N ASP A 150 11.61 -5.41 -20.72
CA ASP A 150 12.57 -4.41 -21.25
C ASP A 150 11.87 -3.08 -21.53
N TYR A 151 10.68 -3.12 -22.14
CA TYR A 151 9.91 -1.91 -22.43
C TYR A 151 9.44 -1.21 -21.15
N VAL A 152 8.91 -1.95 -20.16
CA VAL A 152 8.53 -1.40 -18.87
C VAL A 152 9.74 -0.78 -18.17
N ASN A 153 10.87 -1.50 -18.11
CA ASN A 153 12.10 -0.99 -17.55
C ASN A 153 12.55 0.31 -18.23
N PHE A 154 12.50 0.34 -19.57
CA PHE A 154 12.85 1.55 -20.33
C PHE A 154 11.95 2.73 -19.95
N VAL A 155 10.65 2.56 -19.95
CA VAL A 155 9.72 3.65 -19.59
C VAL A 155 9.90 4.08 -18.14
N CYS A 156 9.85 3.13 -17.20
CA CYS A 156 9.90 3.43 -15.76
C CYS A 156 11.22 4.07 -15.34
N SER A 157 12.36 3.67 -15.93
CA SER A 157 13.66 4.31 -15.63
C SER A 157 13.74 5.78 -16.04
N HIS A 158 12.87 6.23 -16.95
CA HIS A 158 12.84 7.63 -17.40
C HIS A 158 11.80 8.49 -16.65
N ILE A 159 10.74 7.89 -16.11
CA ILE A 159 9.62 8.63 -15.54
C ILE A 159 9.47 8.47 -14.03
N MET A 160 10.05 7.42 -13.43
CA MET A 160 9.92 7.16 -11.98
C MET A 160 11.13 7.70 -11.23
N SER A 161 10.86 8.53 -10.23
CA SER A 161 11.81 9.02 -9.23
C SER A 161 11.10 9.14 -7.89
N LYS A 162 11.85 9.33 -6.81
CA LYS A 162 11.26 9.60 -5.48
C LYS A 162 10.26 10.75 -5.50
N GLU A 163 10.49 11.76 -6.32
CA GLU A 163 9.63 12.95 -6.43
C GLU A 163 8.32 12.65 -7.17
N VAL A 164 8.35 11.82 -8.19
CA VAL A 164 7.20 11.52 -9.07
C VAL A 164 6.50 10.22 -8.67
N GLY A 165 7.26 9.15 -8.44
CA GLY A 165 6.74 7.80 -8.15
C GLY A 165 6.91 7.33 -6.71
N GLY A 166 7.58 8.12 -5.87
CA GLY A 166 7.86 7.76 -4.47
C GLY A 166 9.06 6.82 -4.29
N ILE A 167 9.63 6.31 -5.38
CA ILE A 167 10.83 5.45 -5.41
C ILE A 167 11.72 5.82 -6.59
N ASP A 168 13.02 5.57 -6.46
CA ASP A 168 13.96 5.63 -7.59
C ASP A 168 13.99 4.28 -8.29
N TYR A 169 13.75 4.27 -9.61
CA TYR A 169 13.76 3.05 -10.41
C TYR A 169 15.20 2.60 -10.71
N ASN A 170 15.78 1.83 -9.80
CA ASN A 170 17.14 1.32 -9.84
C ASN A 170 17.19 -0.17 -10.25
N GLU A 171 18.37 -0.80 -10.18
CA GLU A 171 18.56 -2.20 -10.54
C GLU A 171 17.72 -3.18 -9.69
N GLU A 172 17.41 -2.87 -8.43
CA GLU A 172 16.57 -3.70 -7.57
C GLU A 172 15.10 -3.66 -8.00
N GLU A 173 14.68 -2.56 -8.66
CA GLU A 173 13.31 -2.37 -9.14
C GLU A 173 13.07 -2.92 -10.55
N MET A 174 14.15 -3.24 -11.29
CA MET A 174 14.03 -3.73 -12.67
C MET A 174 13.38 -5.10 -12.74
N LEU A 175 12.52 -5.25 -13.74
CA LEU A 175 11.87 -6.52 -14.07
C LEU A 175 12.83 -7.40 -14.87
N ASN A 176 13.14 -8.59 -14.34
CA ASN A 176 13.95 -9.60 -15.02
C ASN A 176 13.05 -10.74 -15.49
N SER A 177 12.87 -10.88 -16.82
CA SER A 177 12.02 -11.95 -17.35
C SER A 177 12.63 -13.33 -17.13
N HIS A 178 11.76 -14.33 -16.99
CA HIS A 178 12.16 -15.72 -17.10
C HIS A 178 12.27 -16.12 -18.58
N ASP A 179 13.30 -16.88 -18.97
CA ASP A 179 13.65 -17.13 -20.38
C ASP A 179 12.82 -18.22 -21.09
N ASP A 180 11.78 -18.78 -20.45
CA ASP A 180 11.02 -19.94 -20.96
C ASP A 180 9.91 -19.61 -21.99
N PHE A 181 9.85 -18.37 -22.47
CA PHE A 181 8.85 -18.00 -23.48
C PHE A 181 9.29 -18.35 -24.89
N LYS A 182 8.39 -18.99 -25.65
CA LYS A 182 8.62 -19.28 -27.07
C LYS A 182 8.86 -17.98 -27.86
N PRO A 183 9.75 -17.98 -28.87
CA PRO A 183 9.93 -16.84 -29.76
C PRO A 183 8.59 -16.37 -30.35
N SER A 184 8.47 -15.08 -30.62
CA SER A 184 7.30 -14.48 -31.25
C SER A 184 7.74 -13.45 -32.29
N ASP A 185 7.13 -13.49 -33.44
CA ASP A 185 7.35 -12.51 -34.52
C ASP A 185 6.56 -11.21 -34.31
N VAL A 186 5.66 -11.20 -33.30
CA VAL A 186 4.87 -10.01 -32.94
C VAL A 186 5.66 -9.18 -31.94
N PRO A 187 5.78 -7.85 -32.16
CA PRO A 187 6.41 -6.96 -31.18
C PRO A 187 5.79 -7.09 -29.79
N SER A 188 6.61 -7.22 -28.75
CA SER A 188 6.16 -7.39 -27.37
C SER A 188 5.55 -6.10 -26.78
N ALA A 189 5.93 -4.95 -27.35
CA ALA A 189 5.41 -3.64 -26.95
C ALA A 189 5.40 -2.71 -28.16
N GLN A 190 4.43 -1.81 -28.23
CA GLN A 190 4.28 -0.82 -29.29
C GLN A 190 3.80 0.51 -28.69
N ILE A 191 4.27 1.61 -29.25
CA ILE A 191 3.73 2.95 -28.96
C ILE A 191 2.97 3.39 -30.22
N LYS A 192 1.68 3.68 -30.06
CA LYS A 192 0.84 4.24 -31.12
C LYS A 192 0.52 5.68 -30.81
N PHE A 193 0.83 6.59 -31.72
CA PHE A 193 0.41 7.98 -31.66
C PHE A 193 -0.88 8.14 -32.47
N VAL A 194 -1.96 8.51 -31.80
CA VAL A 194 -3.27 8.71 -32.41
C VAL A 194 -3.57 10.20 -32.46
N SER A 195 -3.80 10.75 -33.64
CA SER A 195 -4.26 12.12 -33.83
C SER A 195 -5.73 12.08 -34.18
N THR A 196 -6.55 12.71 -33.35
CA THR A 196 -7.99 12.81 -33.54
C THR A 196 -8.32 14.10 -34.33
N PRO A 197 -9.10 14.03 -35.41
CA PRO A 197 -9.59 15.23 -36.06
C PRO A 197 -10.45 16.09 -35.15
N ASP A 198 -10.45 17.40 -35.36
CA ASP A 198 -11.22 18.33 -34.58
C ASP A 198 -12.73 17.98 -34.64
N GLY A 199 -13.34 17.82 -33.45
CA GLY A 199 -14.76 17.54 -33.30
C GLY A 199 -15.15 16.03 -33.26
N GLU A 200 -14.20 15.12 -33.39
CA GLU A 200 -14.46 13.68 -33.23
C GLU A 200 -14.25 13.18 -31.78
N ASN A 201 -14.91 12.06 -31.46
CA ASN A 201 -14.81 11.45 -30.14
C ASN A 201 -13.47 10.72 -29.99
N THR A 202 -12.56 11.27 -29.21
CA THR A 202 -11.21 10.72 -28.96
C THR A 202 -11.26 9.26 -28.47
N ILE A 203 -12.23 8.92 -27.62
CA ILE A 203 -12.36 7.59 -27.04
C ILE A 203 -12.71 6.55 -28.10
N GLU A 204 -13.63 6.87 -29.02
CA GLU A 204 -14.01 5.97 -30.13
C GLU A 204 -12.83 5.77 -31.10
N TYR A 205 -12.07 6.83 -31.34
CA TYR A 205 -10.89 6.78 -32.23
C TYR A 205 -9.79 5.93 -31.63
N GLU A 206 -9.52 6.07 -30.32
CA GLU A 206 -8.57 5.23 -29.60
C GLU A 206 -9.00 3.76 -29.59
N ALA A 207 -10.29 3.48 -29.31
CA ALA A 207 -10.83 2.13 -29.28
C ALA A 207 -10.72 1.40 -30.63
N GLN A 208 -10.72 2.10 -31.76
CA GLN A 208 -10.52 1.52 -33.10
C GLN A 208 -9.06 1.11 -33.38
N GLN A 209 -8.11 1.58 -32.56
CA GLN A 209 -6.68 1.29 -32.73
C GLN A 209 -6.19 0.10 -31.86
N ILE A 210 -7.03 -0.38 -30.95
CA ILE A 210 -6.74 -1.54 -30.10
C ILE A 210 -7.19 -2.82 -30.80
#